data_cbbb0a3e652838b733c224bf39332e83
#
_entry.id   cbbb0a3e652838b733c224bf39332e83
#
_cell.length_a   1.000
_cell.length_b   1.000
_cell.length_c   1.000
_cell.angle_alpha   90.00
_cell.angle_beta   90.00
_cell.angle_gamma   90.00
#
_symmetry.space_group_name_H-M   'P 1'
#
loop_
_entity.id
_entity.type
_entity.pdbx_description
1 polymer ?
#
loop_
_entity_poly.entity_id
_entity_poly.type
_entity_poly.pdbx_seq_one_letter_code
_entity_poly.pdbx_strand_id
1 'polypeptide(L)'
;KYPLPWASVLGDMRLIRAYYTDAHGRGYFPRDKVLGLDTDSLSAGVKRIVGHTASILSFQASRLMIEHLAALRISTKQVERAAEILGEEIAAREQSVITYGIPCSQTMYLGIDGTGCPVRKEETEGRKGKQPDGSAKTREVKLAVAFSADSRDKNNIPTRDAGSVSYNAAIESAATGDLDQQISDFARRVERETQRRGFDTAKRQVILGDGAVWIWNIAGELFPEATQIIDLYHAKGTISRAAKEIFGNENDFGKHWGKERRDDLEAGGIDTILTNLEPFLEKSKEADSCSKYLIKNRKRLNYPYFRKIGLCTSSGIVESGCRHVIGARVKQSGMHWTVRGANAIIALRCAKLSGRFDDFMANRRKSA
;
A
#
# COMPACT_ATOMS: atom_id res chain seq x y z
N LYS A 1 33.07 -13.48 -31.94
CA LYS A 1 31.61 -13.44 -31.84
C LYS A 1 31.16 -14.20 -30.61
N TYR A 2 30.41 -13.51 -29.71
CA TYR A 2 30.02 -14.06 -28.42
C TYR A 2 28.51 -14.25 -28.40
N PRO A 3 28.00 -15.48 -28.45
CA PRO A 3 26.57 -15.75 -28.40
C PRO A 3 26.01 -15.52 -27.01
N LEU A 4 24.85 -14.84 -26.95
CA LEU A 4 24.02 -14.72 -25.75
C LEU A 4 22.69 -15.43 -26.00
N PRO A 5 22.31 -16.45 -25.22
CA PRO A 5 20.95 -16.96 -25.23
C PRO A 5 20.01 -15.88 -24.67
N TRP A 6 18.90 -15.66 -25.37
CA TRP A 6 17.98 -14.56 -25.07
C TRP A 6 16.53 -15.01 -25.25
N ALA A 7 15.76 -14.99 -24.17
CA ALA A 7 14.34 -15.26 -24.23
C ALA A 7 13.58 -14.02 -24.72
N SER A 8 12.88 -14.17 -25.83
CA SER A 8 12.04 -13.12 -26.42
C SER A 8 10.59 -13.58 -26.53
N VAL A 9 9.66 -12.66 -26.81
CA VAL A 9 8.26 -12.99 -27.09
C VAL A 9 8.07 -13.83 -28.37
N LEU A 10 9.10 -13.94 -29.19
CA LEU A 10 9.15 -14.78 -30.38
C LEU A 10 9.80 -16.15 -30.11
N GLY A 11 10.10 -16.46 -28.83
CA GLY A 11 10.80 -17.68 -28.43
C GLY A 11 12.26 -17.42 -28.05
N ASP A 12 13.00 -18.53 -27.90
CA ASP A 12 14.43 -18.48 -27.56
C ASP A 12 15.25 -18.07 -28.80
N MET A 13 16.03 -17.01 -28.61
CA MET A 13 16.90 -16.44 -29.63
C MET A 13 18.37 -16.54 -29.22
N ARG A 14 19.25 -16.52 -30.19
CA ARG A 14 20.69 -16.45 -29.98
C ARG A 14 21.22 -15.15 -30.56
N LEU A 15 21.56 -14.22 -29.71
CA LEU A 15 22.12 -12.93 -30.11
C LEU A 15 23.63 -13.06 -30.26
N ILE A 16 24.17 -12.78 -31.46
CA ILE A 16 25.60 -12.72 -31.71
C ILE A 16 26.07 -11.29 -31.46
N ARG A 17 27.04 -11.11 -30.54
CA ARG A 17 27.52 -9.80 -30.10
C ARG A 17 28.98 -9.60 -30.47
N ALA A 18 29.36 -8.34 -30.73
CA ALA A 18 30.74 -7.93 -30.80
C ALA A 18 31.22 -7.53 -29.40
N TYR A 19 32.38 -8.03 -29.02
CA TYR A 19 33.06 -7.70 -27.76
C TYR A 19 34.06 -6.61 -28.04
N TYR A 20 34.11 -5.61 -27.20
CA TYR A 20 35.04 -4.50 -27.26
C TYR A 20 35.81 -4.39 -25.94
N THR A 21 36.99 -3.83 -26.01
CA THR A 21 37.83 -3.57 -24.84
C THR A 21 38.13 -2.06 -24.80
N ASP A 22 37.96 -1.43 -23.63
CA ASP A 22 38.34 -0.02 -23.45
C ASP A 22 39.88 0.15 -23.31
N ALA A 23 40.34 1.39 -23.24
CA ALA A 23 41.75 1.74 -23.09
C ALA A 23 42.40 1.21 -21.80
N HIS A 24 41.59 0.79 -20.82
CA HIS A 24 42.03 0.19 -19.55
C HIS A 24 41.89 -1.34 -19.53
N GLY A 25 41.65 -1.97 -20.69
CA GLY A 25 41.53 -3.43 -20.80
C GLY A 25 40.17 -4.00 -20.31
N ARG A 26 39.20 -3.17 -19.98
CA ARG A 26 37.87 -3.63 -19.53
C ARG A 26 36.99 -3.97 -20.73
N GLY A 27 36.49 -5.18 -20.72
CA GLY A 27 35.64 -5.67 -21.80
C GLY A 27 34.18 -5.26 -21.65
N TYR A 28 33.50 -5.00 -22.77
CA TYR A 28 32.07 -4.67 -22.76
C TYR A 28 31.39 -5.03 -24.08
N PHE A 29 30.05 -5.09 -24.03
CA PHE A 29 29.18 -5.33 -25.17
C PHE A 29 28.24 -4.14 -25.39
N PRO A 30 28.54 -3.19 -26.31
CA PRO A 30 27.76 -1.97 -26.46
C PRO A 30 26.27 -2.19 -26.73
N ARG A 31 25.93 -3.25 -27.47
CA ARG A 31 24.53 -3.57 -27.78
C ARG A 31 23.73 -4.07 -26.59
N ASP A 32 24.38 -4.65 -25.58
CA ASP A 32 23.67 -5.17 -24.42
C ASP A 32 22.97 -4.03 -23.67
N LYS A 33 23.64 -2.90 -23.52
CA LYS A 33 23.07 -1.69 -22.91
C LYS A 33 21.88 -1.15 -23.71
N VAL A 34 22.04 -1.04 -25.05
CA VAL A 34 20.99 -0.53 -25.94
C VAL A 34 19.75 -1.46 -25.93
N LEU A 35 19.96 -2.78 -25.81
CA LEU A 35 18.90 -3.76 -25.79
C LEU A 35 18.38 -4.06 -24.36
N GLY A 36 18.97 -3.48 -23.34
CA GLY A 36 18.62 -3.73 -21.92
C GLY A 36 18.91 -5.17 -21.50
N LEU A 37 20.01 -5.77 -22.00
CA LEU A 37 20.43 -7.15 -21.74
C LEU A 37 21.59 -7.23 -20.74
N ASP A 38 22.02 -6.13 -20.21
CA ASP A 38 23.12 -5.99 -19.25
C ASP A 38 22.78 -6.57 -17.86
N THR A 39 21.48 -6.71 -17.54
CA THR A 39 21.01 -7.21 -16.25
C THR A 39 20.51 -8.65 -16.27
N ASP A 40 20.01 -9.12 -17.44
CA ASP A 40 19.47 -10.47 -17.60
C ASP A 40 19.30 -10.84 -19.10
N SER A 41 18.95 -12.11 -19.36
CA SER A 41 18.74 -12.64 -20.71
C SER A 41 17.28 -12.57 -21.19
N LEU A 42 16.47 -11.64 -20.66
CA LEU A 42 15.06 -11.49 -21.00
C LEU A 42 14.81 -10.22 -21.83
N SER A 43 14.06 -10.34 -22.91
CA SER A 43 13.66 -9.18 -23.71
C SER A 43 12.70 -8.27 -22.95
N ALA A 44 12.59 -7.01 -23.37
CA ALA A 44 11.64 -6.04 -22.77
C ALA A 44 10.19 -6.56 -22.84
N GLY A 45 9.81 -7.30 -23.89
CA GLY A 45 8.49 -7.93 -24.01
C GLY A 45 8.28 -9.03 -22.97
N VAL A 46 9.27 -9.90 -22.76
CA VAL A 46 9.22 -10.94 -21.71
C VAL A 46 9.18 -10.31 -20.32
N LYS A 47 10.00 -9.28 -20.05
CA LYS A 47 9.97 -8.51 -18.79
C LYS A 47 8.58 -7.90 -18.53
N ARG A 48 7.90 -7.39 -19.58
CA ARG A 48 6.53 -6.88 -19.45
C ARG A 48 5.56 -7.99 -19.05
N ILE A 49 5.63 -9.17 -19.67
CA ILE A 49 4.81 -10.34 -19.32
C ILE A 49 5.09 -10.76 -17.86
N VAL A 50 6.37 -10.84 -17.47
CA VAL A 50 6.77 -11.12 -16.09
C VAL A 50 6.19 -10.09 -15.12
N GLY A 51 6.27 -8.80 -15.43
CA GLY A 51 5.72 -7.74 -14.57
C GLY A 51 4.20 -7.88 -14.37
N HIS A 52 3.46 -8.17 -15.45
CA HIS A 52 2.01 -8.43 -15.35
C HIS A 52 1.69 -9.66 -14.50
N THR A 53 2.36 -10.78 -14.72
CA THR A 53 2.06 -12.04 -14.03
C THR A 53 2.57 -12.04 -12.59
N ALA A 54 3.82 -11.62 -12.35
CA ALA A 54 4.43 -11.63 -11.03
C ALA A 54 3.85 -10.57 -10.07
N SER A 55 3.20 -9.52 -10.59
CA SER A 55 2.44 -8.58 -9.75
C SER A 55 1.18 -9.21 -9.14
N ILE A 56 0.68 -10.32 -9.69
CA ILE A 56 -0.58 -10.95 -9.28
C ILE A 56 -0.31 -12.33 -8.64
N LEU A 57 0.55 -13.13 -9.26
CA LEU A 57 0.80 -14.53 -8.92
C LEU A 57 2.15 -14.70 -8.18
N SER A 58 2.32 -15.83 -7.48
CA SER A 58 3.65 -16.22 -6.99
C SER A 58 4.62 -16.39 -8.16
N PHE A 59 5.93 -16.34 -7.91
CA PHE A 59 6.93 -16.48 -8.98
C PHE A 59 6.82 -17.82 -9.70
N GLN A 60 6.54 -18.91 -8.96
CA GLN A 60 6.31 -20.22 -9.55
C GLN A 60 5.04 -20.26 -10.40
N ALA A 61 3.93 -19.73 -9.91
CA ALA A 61 2.68 -19.67 -10.67
C ALA A 61 2.83 -18.76 -11.91
N SER A 62 3.57 -17.66 -11.79
CA SER A 62 3.89 -16.77 -12.91
C SER A 62 4.68 -17.50 -13.98
N ARG A 63 5.72 -18.28 -13.59
CA ARG A 63 6.49 -19.11 -14.52
C ARG A 63 5.59 -20.07 -15.28
N LEU A 64 4.72 -20.81 -14.58
CA LEU A 64 3.79 -21.76 -15.20
C LEU A 64 2.82 -21.05 -16.16
N MET A 65 2.27 -19.91 -15.74
CA MET A 65 1.36 -19.12 -16.58
C MET A 65 2.05 -18.65 -17.88
N ILE A 66 3.29 -18.18 -17.77
CA ILE A 66 4.10 -17.73 -18.91
C ILE A 66 4.40 -18.90 -19.85
N GLU A 67 4.74 -20.07 -19.31
CA GLU A 67 4.98 -21.27 -20.12
C GLU A 67 3.71 -21.70 -20.86
N HIS A 68 2.56 -21.73 -20.19
CA HIS A 68 1.30 -22.18 -20.80
C HIS A 68 0.71 -21.19 -21.81
N LEU A 69 0.76 -19.89 -21.54
CA LEU A 69 0.10 -18.89 -22.37
C LEU A 69 1.01 -18.30 -23.46
N ALA A 70 2.31 -18.21 -23.19
CA ALA A 70 3.27 -17.61 -24.12
C ALA A 70 4.29 -18.60 -24.69
N ALA A 71 4.22 -19.88 -24.33
CA ALA A 71 5.17 -20.95 -24.72
C ALA A 71 6.64 -20.59 -24.41
N LEU A 72 6.88 -19.74 -23.39
CA LEU A 72 8.21 -19.28 -23.00
C LEU A 72 8.73 -20.09 -21.81
N ARG A 73 9.89 -20.70 -21.95
CA ARG A 73 10.55 -21.47 -20.89
C ARG A 73 11.56 -20.61 -20.15
N ILE A 74 11.14 -20.02 -19.06
CA ILE A 74 12.01 -19.27 -18.13
C ILE A 74 11.97 -19.91 -16.75
N SER A 75 13.03 -19.77 -15.97
CA SER A 75 13.06 -20.32 -14.62
C SER A 75 12.32 -19.42 -13.61
N THR A 76 11.84 -20.02 -12.51
CA THR A 76 11.24 -19.25 -11.40
C THR A 76 12.19 -18.15 -10.89
N LYS A 77 13.51 -18.43 -10.87
CA LYS A 77 14.52 -17.45 -10.44
C LYS A 77 14.69 -16.27 -11.41
N GLN A 78 14.52 -16.52 -12.72
CA GLN A 78 14.50 -15.43 -13.70
C GLN A 78 13.25 -14.56 -13.55
N VAL A 79 12.08 -15.18 -13.29
CA VAL A 79 10.84 -14.43 -12.98
C VAL A 79 11.01 -13.56 -11.74
N GLU A 80 11.56 -14.13 -10.65
CA GLU A 80 11.83 -13.41 -9.40
C GLU A 80 12.74 -12.20 -9.64
N ARG A 81 13.93 -12.44 -10.23
CA ARG A 81 14.91 -11.37 -10.49
C ARG A 81 14.34 -10.27 -11.38
N ALA A 82 13.68 -10.63 -12.47
CA ALA A 82 13.09 -9.64 -13.38
C ALA A 82 11.98 -8.83 -12.72
N ALA A 83 11.14 -9.47 -11.90
CA ALA A 83 10.09 -8.78 -11.16
C ALA A 83 10.64 -7.83 -10.09
N GLU A 84 11.68 -8.25 -9.36
CA GLU A 84 12.36 -7.41 -8.37
C GLU A 84 13.05 -6.21 -9.02
N ILE A 85 13.79 -6.40 -10.11
CA ILE A 85 14.42 -5.32 -10.86
C ILE A 85 13.37 -4.31 -11.35
N LEU A 86 12.28 -4.78 -11.96
CA LEU A 86 11.20 -3.90 -12.40
C LEU A 86 10.60 -3.10 -11.24
N GLY A 87 10.38 -3.74 -10.10
CA GLY A 87 9.85 -3.07 -8.92
C GLY A 87 10.79 -2.01 -8.35
N GLU A 88 12.09 -2.29 -8.31
CA GLU A 88 13.13 -1.35 -7.88
C GLU A 88 13.22 -0.15 -8.83
N GLU A 89 13.21 -0.39 -10.14
CA GLU A 89 13.21 0.67 -11.15
C GLU A 89 11.96 1.55 -11.07
N ILE A 90 10.77 0.95 -10.83
CA ILE A 90 9.52 1.69 -10.60
C ILE A 90 9.66 2.56 -9.35
N ALA A 91 10.13 1.99 -8.24
CA ALA A 91 10.28 2.73 -6.99
C ALA A 91 11.26 3.90 -7.15
N ALA A 92 12.40 3.69 -7.82
CA ALA A 92 13.38 4.73 -8.10
C ALA A 92 12.80 5.84 -8.98
N ARG A 93 12.08 5.48 -10.05
CA ARG A 93 11.44 6.44 -10.95
C ARG A 93 10.35 7.26 -10.24
N GLU A 94 9.56 6.63 -9.39
CA GLU A 94 8.53 7.32 -8.62
C GLU A 94 9.10 8.35 -7.63
N GLN A 95 10.36 8.22 -7.24
CA GLN A 95 11.07 9.21 -6.43
C GLN A 95 11.51 10.45 -7.23
N SER A 96 11.76 10.28 -8.53
CA SER A 96 12.38 11.33 -9.37
C SER A 96 11.38 12.11 -10.23
N VAL A 97 10.15 11.62 -10.43
CA VAL A 97 9.17 12.22 -11.35
C VAL A 97 7.96 12.72 -10.58
N ILE A 98 7.80 14.04 -10.53
CA ILE A 98 6.56 14.69 -10.09
C ILE A 98 5.83 15.12 -11.38
N THR A 99 4.68 14.52 -11.65
CA THR A 99 3.84 14.91 -12.79
C THR A 99 2.77 15.87 -12.29
N TYR A 100 2.89 17.14 -12.63
CA TYR A 100 1.82 18.13 -12.40
C TYR A 100 0.81 18.09 -13.56
N GLY A 101 -0.47 18.29 -13.26
CA GLY A 101 -1.47 18.53 -14.31
C GLY A 101 -2.62 17.54 -14.37
N ILE A 102 -3.01 16.94 -13.25
CA ILE A 102 -4.27 16.18 -13.16
C ILE A 102 -5.43 17.16 -12.95
N PRO A 103 -6.61 16.95 -13.59
CA PRO A 103 -7.79 17.78 -13.35
C PRO A 103 -8.11 17.85 -11.86
N CYS A 104 -8.32 19.07 -11.35
CA CYS A 104 -8.65 19.32 -9.96
C CYS A 104 -10.04 18.72 -9.65
N SER A 105 -10.07 17.67 -8.82
CA SER A 105 -11.31 17.14 -8.25
C SER A 105 -11.84 18.08 -7.17
N GLN A 106 -13.16 18.09 -6.96
CA GLN A 106 -13.76 18.90 -5.88
C GLN A 106 -13.35 18.34 -4.51
N THR A 107 -13.39 17.02 -4.36
CA THR A 107 -13.03 16.33 -3.11
C THR A 107 -12.05 15.20 -3.35
N MET A 108 -10.86 15.33 -2.80
CA MET A 108 -9.84 14.30 -2.82
C MET A 108 -9.66 13.66 -1.44
N TYR A 109 -9.50 12.36 -1.46
CA TYR A 109 -9.26 11.55 -0.27
C TYR A 109 -7.87 10.94 -0.30
N LEU A 110 -7.23 10.97 0.83
CA LEU A 110 -6.02 10.21 1.14
C LEU A 110 -6.34 9.21 2.25
N GLY A 111 -6.39 7.94 1.91
CA GLY A 111 -6.50 6.87 2.89
C GLY A 111 -5.13 6.34 3.28
N ILE A 112 -4.88 6.20 4.57
CA ILE A 112 -3.61 5.67 5.11
C ILE A 112 -3.89 4.54 6.08
N ASP A 113 -3.17 3.41 5.91
CA ASP A 113 -3.31 2.23 6.75
C ASP A 113 -1.98 1.46 6.79
N GLY A 114 -1.85 0.54 7.73
CA GLY A 114 -0.69 -0.31 7.91
C GLY A 114 -1.06 -1.78 8.07
N THR A 115 -0.23 -2.67 7.50
CA THR A 115 -0.48 -4.10 7.64
C THR A 115 0.81 -4.90 7.70
N GLY A 116 0.87 -5.93 8.57
CA GLY A 116 2.06 -6.78 8.71
C GLY A 116 2.36 -7.60 7.43
N CYS A 117 3.59 -7.63 6.99
CA CYS A 117 4.11 -8.49 5.93
C CYS A 117 5.05 -9.53 6.53
N PRO A 118 4.89 -10.83 6.24
CA PRO A 118 5.82 -11.85 6.71
C PRO A 118 7.19 -11.64 6.07
N VAL A 119 8.22 -11.56 6.90
CA VAL A 119 9.60 -11.37 6.46
C VAL A 119 10.50 -12.47 7.02
N ARG A 120 11.71 -12.59 6.49
CA ARG A 120 12.73 -13.51 7.00
C ARG A 120 13.11 -13.13 8.42
N LYS A 121 13.61 -14.09 9.19
CA LYS A 121 13.95 -13.91 10.61
C LYS A 121 14.98 -12.80 10.81
N GLU A 122 15.96 -12.72 9.94
CA GLU A 122 17.03 -11.72 9.96
C GLU A 122 16.49 -10.28 9.84
N GLU A 123 15.36 -10.08 9.16
CA GLU A 123 14.71 -8.78 8.96
C GLU A 123 13.93 -8.29 10.18
N THR A 124 13.76 -9.15 11.19
CA THR A 124 13.04 -8.85 12.44
C THR A 124 13.91 -8.97 13.68
N GLU A 125 15.19 -9.29 13.53
CA GLU A 125 16.13 -9.44 14.65
C GLU A 125 16.14 -8.17 15.53
N GLY A 126 16.07 -8.37 16.84
CA GLY A 126 16.03 -7.27 17.83
C GLY A 126 14.73 -6.46 17.87
N ARG A 127 13.70 -6.79 17.05
CA ARG A 127 12.44 -6.06 17.04
C ARG A 127 11.39 -6.69 17.94
N LYS A 128 10.71 -5.83 18.70
CA LYS A 128 9.55 -6.24 19.51
C LYS A 128 8.32 -6.48 18.62
N GLY A 129 7.55 -7.50 18.96
CA GLY A 129 6.34 -7.88 18.21
C GLY A 129 5.30 -8.60 19.08
N LYS A 130 4.36 -9.25 18.41
CA LYS A 130 3.19 -9.88 19.04
C LYS A 130 3.34 -11.40 19.26
N GLN A 131 4.56 -11.96 19.06
CA GLN A 131 4.78 -13.38 19.36
C GLN A 131 4.76 -13.61 20.86
N PRO A 132 4.50 -14.84 21.35
CA PRO A 132 4.49 -15.16 22.78
C PRO A 132 5.82 -14.81 23.49
N ASP A 133 6.93 -14.90 22.77
CA ASP A 133 8.27 -14.52 23.25
C ASP A 133 8.57 -13.02 23.12
N GLY A 134 7.60 -12.23 22.68
CA GLY A 134 7.75 -10.79 22.46
C GLY A 134 8.48 -10.41 21.16
N SER A 135 8.88 -11.38 20.33
CA SER A 135 9.57 -11.11 19.06
C SER A 135 8.62 -10.70 17.93
N ALA A 136 9.15 -10.07 16.88
CA ALA A 136 8.42 -9.74 15.68
C ALA A 136 8.58 -10.84 14.62
N LYS A 137 7.48 -11.17 13.92
CA LYS A 137 7.46 -12.08 12.76
C LYS A 137 7.18 -11.36 11.45
N THR A 138 6.75 -10.11 11.54
CA THR A 138 6.36 -9.29 10.39
C THR A 138 6.99 -7.92 10.45
N ARG A 139 7.15 -7.29 9.30
CA ARG A 139 7.40 -5.84 9.16
C ARG A 139 6.12 -5.17 8.68
N GLU A 140 5.84 -4.00 9.20
CA GLU A 140 4.67 -3.22 8.77
C GLU A 140 4.90 -2.62 7.39
N VAL A 141 4.03 -2.96 6.44
CA VAL A 141 3.86 -2.24 5.17
C VAL A 141 2.87 -1.12 5.43
N LYS A 142 3.26 0.09 5.13
CA LYS A 142 2.40 1.26 5.14
C LYS A 142 1.86 1.49 3.74
N LEU A 143 0.57 1.82 3.66
CA LEU A 143 -0.18 2.03 2.43
C LEU A 143 -0.77 3.42 2.41
N ALA A 144 -0.60 4.13 1.30
CA ALA A 144 -1.32 5.34 0.96
C ALA A 144 -2.21 5.06 -0.26
N VAL A 145 -3.46 5.48 -0.20
CA VAL A 145 -4.45 5.35 -1.26
C VAL A 145 -5.03 6.72 -1.55
N ALA A 146 -4.78 7.26 -2.73
CA ALA A 146 -5.39 8.51 -3.17
C ALA A 146 -6.55 8.23 -4.13
N PHE A 147 -7.69 8.93 -3.94
CA PHE A 147 -8.87 8.80 -4.80
C PHE A 147 -9.74 10.06 -4.72
N SER A 148 -10.59 10.27 -5.72
CA SER A 148 -11.65 11.29 -5.68
C SER A 148 -13.03 10.65 -5.44
N ALA A 149 -13.96 11.43 -4.87
CA ALA A 149 -15.32 11.01 -4.63
C ALA A 149 -16.30 12.20 -4.83
N ASP A 150 -16.34 12.71 -6.05
CA ASP A 150 -17.28 13.73 -6.48
C ASP A 150 -18.60 13.12 -6.98
N SER A 151 -18.58 11.85 -7.40
CA SER A 151 -19.75 11.06 -7.79
C SER A 151 -20.69 10.80 -6.61
N ARG A 152 -21.97 10.56 -6.91
CA ARG A 152 -23.03 10.26 -5.92
C ARG A 152 -23.78 9.00 -6.32
N ASP A 153 -24.22 8.23 -5.34
CA ASP A 153 -25.16 7.13 -5.57
C ASP A 153 -26.62 7.62 -5.65
N LYS A 154 -27.55 6.69 -5.85
CA LYS A 154 -29.01 6.96 -5.90
C LYS A 154 -29.57 7.62 -4.63
N ASN A 155 -28.88 7.52 -3.51
CA ASN A 155 -29.24 8.11 -2.22
C ASN A 155 -28.49 9.41 -1.94
N ASN A 156 -27.82 9.98 -2.95
CA ASN A 156 -26.97 11.16 -2.85
C ASN A 156 -25.77 11.01 -1.91
N ILE A 157 -25.35 9.75 -1.64
CA ILE A 157 -24.17 9.45 -0.83
C ILE A 157 -22.93 9.56 -1.72
N PRO A 158 -21.83 10.18 -1.24
CA PRO A 158 -20.57 10.25 -1.98
C PRO A 158 -20.07 8.87 -2.33
N THR A 159 -19.72 8.65 -3.58
CA THR A 159 -19.09 7.44 -4.07
C THR A 159 -17.79 7.76 -4.78
N ARG A 160 -16.87 6.82 -4.73
CA ARG A 160 -15.61 6.94 -5.42
C ARG A 160 -15.78 7.07 -6.93
N ASP A 161 -15.07 8.01 -7.54
CA ASP A 161 -15.05 8.16 -8.99
C ASP A 161 -14.32 6.98 -9.66
N ALA A 162 -14.88 6.49 -10.76
CA ALA A 162 -14.30 5.39 -11.50
C ALA A 162 -12.89 5.75 -12.01
N GLY A 163 -11.92 4.84 -11.86
CA GLY A 163 -10.54 5.04 -12.30
C GLY A 163 -9.72 6.04 -11.48
N SER A 164 -10.29 6.63 -10.41
CA SER A 164 -9.59 7.65 -9.62
C SER A 164 -8.57 7.10 -8.62
N VAL A 165 -8.57 5.80 -8.33
CA VAL A 165 -7.74 5.22 -7.28
C VAL A 165 -6.30 5.04 -7.72
N SER A 166 -5.39 5.46 -6.86
CA SER A 166 -3.98 5.09 -6.97
C SER A 166 -3.42 4.65 -5.62
N TYR A 167 -2.43 3.78 -5.68
CA TYR A 167 -1.81 3.15 -4.52
C TYR A 167 -0.32 3.45 -4.48
N ASN A 168 0.19 3.69 -3.28
CA ASN A 168 1.61 3.66 -3.00
C ASN A 168 1.85 3.01 -1.63
N ALA A 169 2.79 2.09 -1.55
CA ALA A 169 3.05 1.35 -0.33
C ALA A 169 4.51 0.91 -0.20
N ALA A 170 5.00 0.81 1.02
CA ALA A 170 6.33 0.25 1.30
C ALA A 170 6.48 -0.13 2.78
N ILE A 171 7.49 -0.96 3.06
CA ILE A 171 8.05 -1.16 4.39
C ILE A 171 9.06 -0.05 4.62
N GLU A 172 8.61 1.06 5.19
CA GLU A 172 9.41 2.25 5.48
C GLU A 172 9.08 2.81 6.86
N SER A 173 9.97 3.64 7.41
CA SER A 173 9.72 4.35 8.65
C SER A 173 8.67 5.45 8.46
N ALA A 174 7.79 5.62 9.45
CA ALA A 174 6.92 6.80 9.60
C ALA A 174 7.40 7.73 10.72
N ALA A 175 8.51 7.39 11.39
CA ALA A 175 9.11 8.25 12.38
C ALA A 175 10.01 9.30 11.71
N THR A 176 9.91 10.54 12.16
CA THR A 176 10.89 11.59 11.83
C THR A 176 12.20 11.28 12.55
N GLY A 177 13.34 11.58 11.91
CA GLY A 177 14.63 11.54 12.61
C GLY A 177 14.72 12.67 13.62
N ASP A 178 15.10 12.37 14.85
CA ASP A 178 15.14 13.34 15.95
C ASP A 178 16.15 14.49 15.75
N LEU A 179 17.04 14.40 14.77
CA LEU A 179 18.15 15.33 14.60
C LEU A 179 18.03 16.31 13.44
N ASP A 180 17.18 16.03 12.41
CA ASP A 180 17.26 16.78 11.15
C ASP A 180 15.97 17.51 10.71
N GLN A 181 14.90 17.49 11.48
CA GLN A 181 13.57 18.03 11.09
C GLN A 181 13.09 17.52 9.70
N GLN A 182 13.61 16.39 9.25
CA GLN A 182 13.22 15.81 7.97
C GLN A 182 11.98 14.94 8.15
N ILE A 183 11.03 15.11 7.22
CA ILE A 183 9.87 14.22 7.15
C ILE A 183 10.32 12.78 6.93
N SER A 184 9.55 11.81 7.44
CA SER A 184 9.87 10.38 7.32
C SER A 184 9.86 9.90 5.86
N ASP A 185 10.53 8.78 5.57
CA ASP A 185 10.54 8.20 4.22
C ASP A 185 9.14 7.91 3.71
N PHE A 186 8.27 7.40 4.58
CA PHE A 186 6.88 7.16 4.20
C PHE A 186 6.09 8.46 4.00
N ALA A 187 6.33 9.50 4.80
CA ALA A 187 5.71 10.82 4.60
C ALA A 187 6.10 11.41 3.23
N ARG A 188 7.38 11.35 2.83
CA ARG A 188 7.81 11.75 1.49
C ARG A 188 7.13 10.95 0.38
N ARG A 189 6.88 9.68 0.60
CA ARG A 189 6.14 8.81 -0.34
C ARG A 189 4.69 9.27 -0.46
N VAL A 190 4.04 9.58 0.66
CA VAL A 190 2.68 10.14 0.71
C VAL A 190 2.61 11.46 -0.05
N GLU A 191 3.52 12.38 0.24
CA GLU A 191 3.63 13.69 -0.42
C GLU A 191 3.72 13.55 -1.96
N ARG A 192 4.63 12.72 -2.45
CA ARG A 192 4.76 12.48 -3.90
C ARG A 192 3.49 11.89 -4.54
N GLU A 193 2.81 10.97 -3.84
CA GLU A 193 1.58 10.38 -4.37
C GLU A 193 0.43 11.39 -4.39
N THR A 194 0.30 12.22 -3.35
CA THR A 194 -0.72 13.27 -3.27
C THR A 194 -0.49 14.36 -4.31
N GLN A 195 0.75 14.82 -4.50
CA GLN A 195 1.11 15.75 -5.57
C GLN A 195 0.80 15.19 -6.95
N ARG A 196 1.18 13.93 -7.22
CA ARG A 196 0.87 13.24 -8.50
C ARG A 196 -0.62 13.19 -8.77
N ARG A 197 -1.44 13.13 -7.74
CA ARG A 197 -2.91 13.02 -7.84
C ARG A 197 -3.64 14.36 -7.76
N GLY A 198 -2.93 15.46 -7.58
CA GLY A 198 -3.54 16.79 -7.44
C GLY A 198 -4.31 16.97 -6.13
N PHE A 199 -3.93 16.25 -5.07
CA PHE A 199 -4.57 16.37 -3.76
C PHE A 199 -4.44 17.80 -3.22
N ASP A 200 -3.30 18.43 -3.41
CA ASP A 200 -2.99 19.79 -2.91
C ASP A 200 -3.84 20.87 -3.61
N THR A 201 -4.35 20.59 -4.81
CA THR A 201 -5.18 21.50 -5.59
C THR A 201 -6.67 21.25 -5.44
N ALA A 202 -7.07 20.19 -4.73
CA ALA A 202 -8.47 19.87 -4.48
C ALA A 202 -9.12 20.92 -3.56
N LYS A 203 -10.39 21.26 -3.82
CA LYS A 203 -11.12 22.22 -2.95
C LYS A 203 -11.35 21.67 -1.55
N ARG A 204 -11.50 20.37 -1.42
CA ARG A 204 -11.68 19.68 -0.15
C ARG A 204 -10.69 18.52 -0.08
N GLN A 205 -9.84 18.55 0.92
CA GLN A 205 -8.85 17.52 1.22
C GLN A 205 -9.32 16.73 2.43
N VAL A 206 -9.38 15.41 2.31
CA VAL A 206 -9.87 14.52 3.36
C VAL A 206 -8.85 13.41 3.60
N ILE A 207 -8.50 13.16 4.86
CA ILE A 207 -7.61 12.08 5.25
C ILE A 207 -8.41 11.05 6.06
N LEU A 208 -8.35 9.80 5.62
CA LEU A 208 -8.99 8.64 6.25
C LEU A 208 -7.93 7.72 6.85
N GLY A 209 -8.10 7.32 8.12
CA GLY A 209 -7.17 6.42 8.80
C GLY A 209 -7.80 5.65 9.96
N ASP A 210 -7.05 4.74 10.55
CA ASP A 210 -7.51 3.84 11.61
C ASP A 210 -7.39 4.40 13.05
N GLY A 211 -6.72 5.53 13.22
CA GLY A 211 -6.44 6.13 14.51
C GLY A 211 -5.01 5.93 15.01
N ALA A 212 -4.14 5.25 14.27
CA ALA A 212 -2.73 5.13 14.60
C ALA A 212 -2.04 6.51 14.61
N VAL A 213 -1.23 6.76 15.62
CA VAL A 213 -0.61 8.08 15.85
C VAL A 213 0.21 8.56 14.68
N TRP A 214 0.98 7.67 14.07
CA TRP A 214 1.86 8.01 12.95
C TRP A 214 1.09 8.53 11.71
N ILE A 215 -0.16 8.06 11.49
CA ILE A 215 -1.02 8.55 10.40
C ILE A 215 -1.34 10.03 10.63
N TRP A 216 -1.73 10.37 11.86
CA TRP A 216 -2.13 11.73 12.20
C TRP A 216 -0.96 12.70 12.34
N ASN A 217 0.24 12.19 12.64
CA ASN A 217 1.46 12.97 12.57
C ASN A 217 1.75 13.37 11.11
N ILE A 218 1.73 12.42 10.17
CA ILE A 218 1.89 12.70 8.74
C ILE A 218 0.79 13.66 8.25
N ALA A 219 -0.46 13.43 8.66
CA ALA A 219 -1.57 14.31 8.28
C ALA A 219 -1.39 15.74 8.77
N GLY A 220 -0.95 15.93 10.03
CA GLY A 220 -0.69 17.25 10.59
C GLY A 220 0.54 17.93 9.99
N GLU A 221 1.55 17.17 9.62
CA GLU A 221 2.79 17.67 9.03
C GLU A 221 2.61 18.11 7.57
N LEU A 222 1.97 17.29 6.74
CA LEU A 222 1.85 17.53 5.31
C LEU A 222 0.57 18.28 4.93
N PHE A 223 -0.53 18.09 5.66
CA PHE A 223 -1.87 18.57 5.28
C PHE A 223 -2.63 19.10 6.50
N PRO A 224 -2.13 20.16 7.16
CA PRO A 224 -2.71 20.67 8.41
C PRO A 224 -4.17 21.12 8.26
N GLU A 225 -4.58 21.58 7.08
CA GLU A 225 -5.94 22.05 6.79
C GLU A 225 -6.90 20.94 6.34
N ALA A 226 -6.40 19.72 6.11
CA ALA A 226 -7.23 18.63 5.63
C ALA A 226 -8.19 18.13 6.71
N THR A 227 -9.41 17.78 6.30
CA THR A 227 -10.38 17.15 7.19
C THR A 227 -9.93 15.74 7.54
N GLN A 228 -9.69 15.48 8.82
CA GLN A 228 -9.25 14.19 9.32
C GLN A 228 -10.44 13.38 9.82
N ILE A 229 -10.62 12.18 9.28
CA ILE A 229 -11.74 11.28 9.60
C ILE A 229 -11.19 9.90 9.95
N ILE A 230 -11.61 9.34 11.07
CA ILE A 230 -11.37 7.93 11.36
C ILE A 230 -12.35 7.08 10.56
N ASP A 231 -11.83 6.03 9.93
CA ASP A 231 -12.67 5.07 9.24
C ASP A 231 -13.74 4.51 10.18
N LEU A 232 -15.00 4.62 9.77
CA LEU A 232 -16.15 4.22 10.59
C LEU A 232 -16.12 2.73 10.96
N TYR A 233 -15.73 1.85 10.03
CA TYR A 233 -15.67 0.41 10.31
C TYR A 233 -14.57 0.08 11.30
N HIS A 234 -13.45 0.82 11.24
CA HIS A 234 -12.37 0.66 12.20
C HIS A 234 -12.80 1.08 13.62
N ALA A 235 -13.48 2.22 13.74
CA ALA A 235 -14.03 2.69 15.01
C ALA A 235 -15.09 1.72 15.57
N LYS A 236 -16.00 1.22 14.72
CA LYS A 236 -16.97 0.17 15.08
C LYS A 236 -16.28 -1.11 15.53
N GLY A 237 -15.18 -1.50 14.89
CA GLY A 237 -14.37 -2.66 15.27
C GLY A 237 -13.79 -2.52 16.68
N THR A 238 -13.40 -1.33 17.09
CA THR A 238 -12.89 -1.07 18.44
C THR A 238 -13.98 -1.28 19.51
N ILE A 239 -15.19 -0.78 19.26
CA ILE A 239 -16.36 -1.00 20.14
C ILE A 239 -16.70 -2.51 20.19
N SER A 240 -16.64 -3.18 19.04
CA SER A 240 -16.95 -4.62 18.99
C SER A 240 -15.96 -5.47 19.78
N ARG A 241 -14.68 -5.11 19.81
CA ARG A 241 -13.66 -5.78 20.64
C ARG A 241 -13.95 -5.58 22.13
N ALA A 242 -14.26 -4.35 22.54
CA ALA A 242 -14.63 -4.05 23.92
C ALA A 242 -15.88 -4.87 24.36
N ALA A 243 -16.94 -4.90 23.55
CA ALA A 243 -18.14 -5.69 23.82
C ALA A 243 -17.84 -7.18 23.98
N LYS A 244 -16.98 -7.75 23.13
CA LYS A 244 -16.58 -9.15 23.19
C LYS A 244 -15.77 -9.50 24.43
N GLU A 245 -14.88 -8.64 24.86
CA GLU A 245 -14.09 -8.86 26.09
C GLU A 245 -14.97 -8.74 27.34
N ILE A 246 -15.88 -7.76 27.37
CA ILE A 246 -16.77 -7.51 28.52
C ILE A 246 -17.76 -8.65 28.70
N PHE A 247 -18.43 -9.09 27.64
CA PHE A 247 -19.58 -9.98 27.71
C PHE A 247 -19.32 -11.39 27.15
N GLY A 248 -18.21 -11.62 26.47
CA GLY A 248 -17.92 -12.86 25.76
C GLY A 248 -18.43 -12.90 24.32
N ASN A 249 -17.79 -13.72 23.48
CA ASN A 249 -18.06 -13.78 22.04
C ASN A 249 -19.48 -14.23 21.66
N GLU A 250 -20.03 -15.17 22.41
CA GLU A 250 -21.31 -15.84 22.13
C GLU A 250 -22.49 -15.25 22.91
N ASN A 251 -22.26 -14.23 23.71
CA ASN A 251 -23.29 -13.63 24.55
C ASN A 251 -24.20 -12.69 23.71
N ASP A 252 -25.49 -13.02 23.65
CA ASP A 252 -26.44 -12.24 22.85
C ASP A 252 -26.72 -10.85 23.42
N PHE A 253 -26.68 -10.69 24.75
CA PHE A 253 -26.72 -9.36 25.37
C PHE A 253 -25.52 -8.52 24.95
N GLY A 254 -24.31 -9.10 24.95
CA GLY A 254 -23.09 -8.43 24.51
C GLY A 254 -23.13 -8.06 23.02
N LYS A 255 -23.69 -8.92 22.18
CA LYS A 255 -23.89 -8.63 20.74
C LYS A 255 -24.85 -7.45 20.56
N HIS A 256 -25.96 -7.43 21.32
CA HIS A 256 -26.95 -6.34 21.28
C HIS A 256 -26.35 -5.03 21.80
N TRP A 257 -25.73 -5.05 22.96
CA TRP A 257 -25.04 -3.90 23.55
C TRP A 257 -24.00 -3.30 22.58
N GLY A 258 -23.18 -4.17 21.99
CA GLY A 258 -22.19 -3.74 21.01
C GLY A 258 -22.81 -3.13 19.76
N LYS A 259 -23.97 -3.64 19.31
CA LYS A 259 -24.72 -3.05 18.19
C LYS A 259 -25.22 -1.65 18.54
N GLU A 260 -25.88 -1.49 19.67
CA GLU A 260 -26.37 -0.17 20.13
C GLU A 260 -25.22 0.86 20.21
N ARG A 261 -24.07 0.49 20.80
CA ARG A 261 -22.92 1.41 20.89
C ARG A 261 -22.33 1.77 19.53
N ARG A 262 -22.37 0.87 18.53
CA ARG A 262 -22.00 1.20 17.16
C ARG A 262 -23.02 2.12 16.48
N ASP A 263 -24.30 1.97 16.80
CA ASP A 263 -25.36 2.85 16.29
C ASP A 263 -25.23 4.25 16.95
N ASP A 264 -24.95 4.32 18.26
CA ASP A 264 -24.62 5.58 18.95
C ASP A 264 -23.42 6.30 18.30
N LEU A 265 -22.36 5.56 17.94
CA LEU A 265 -21.20 6.12 17.27
C LEU A 265 -21.60 6.79 15.95
N GLU A 266 -22.43 6.14 15.14
CA GLU A 266 -22.92 6.71 13.89
C GLU A 266 -23.79 7.94 14.07
N ALA A 267 -24.54 8.00 15.17
CA ALA A 267 -25.36 9.11 15.56
C ALA A 267 -24.56 10.26 16.24
N GLY A 268 -23.25 10.07 16.48
CA GLY A 268 -22.39 11.05 17.16
C GLY A 268 -22.45 11.02 18.68
N GLY A 269 -23.07 10.00 19.26
CA GLY A 269 -23.27 9.81 20.69
C GLY A 269 -22.04 9.29 21.43
N ILE A 270 -20.88 9.90 21.26
CA ILE A 270 -19.63 9.45 21.89
C ILE A 270 -19.74 9.48 23.42
N ASP A 271 -20.38 10.49 23.99
CA ASP A 271 -20.58 10.58 25.46
C ASP A 271 -21.43 9.44 25.98
N THR A 272 -22.48 9.07 25.28
CA THR A 272 -23.30 7.88 25.59
C THR A 272 -22.44 6.61 25.62
N ILE A 273 -21.55 6.42 24.65
CA ILE A 273 -20.66 5.26 24.60
C ILE A 273 -19.72 5.26 25.80
N LEU A 274 -19.11 6.42 26.11
CA LEU A 274 -18.18 6.56 27.25
C LEU A 274 -18.85 6.24 28.57
N THR A 275 -20.05 6.77 28.82
CA THR A 275 -20.86 6.46 30.01
C THR A 275 -21.15 4.96 30.13
N ASN A 276 -21.49 4.30 29.02
CA ASN A 276 -21.74 2.85 29.02
C ASN A 276 -20.48 1.99 29.16
N LEU A 277 -19.29 2.52 28.87
CA LEU A 277 -18.01 1.85 29.08
C LEU A 277 -17.50 2.00 30.53
N GLU A 278 -17.86 3.09 31.23
CA GLU A 278 -17.35 3.45 32.55
C GLU A 278 -17.35 2.31 33.59
N PRO A 279 -18.42 1.48 33.76
CA PRO A 279 -18.43 0.40 34.73
C PRO A 279 -17.42 -0.74 34.45
N PHE A 280 -16.83 -0.76 33.25
CA PHE A 280 -15.97 -1.84 32.76
C PHE A 280 -14.50 -1.45 32.63
N LEU A 281 -14.14 -0.17 32.81
CA LEU A 281 -12.79 0.36 32.55
C LEU A 281 -11.70 -0.33 33.38
N GLU A 282 -11.98 -0.62 34.65
CA GLU A 282 -11.03 -1.29 35.54
C GLU A 282 -10.93 -2.80 35.30
N LYS A 283 -11.98 -3.41 34.69
CA LYS A 283 -12.13 -4.86 34.52
C LYS A 283 -11.76 -5.36 33.11
N SER A 284 -11.77 -4.50 32.12
CA SER A 284 -11.54 -4.85 30.72
C SER A 284 -10.51 -3.91 30.08
N LYS A 285 -9.41 -4.48 29.59
CA LYS A 285 -8.38 -3.72 28.87
C LYS A 285 -8.89 -3.14 27.55
N GLU A 286 -9.76 -3.88 26.86
CA GLU A 286 -10.36 -3.42 25.61
C GLU A 286 -11.38 -2.28 25.87
N ALA A 287 -12.11 -2.30 27.01
CA ALA A 287 -12.99 -1.21 27.39
C ALA A 287 -12.19 0.09 27.66
N ASP A 288 -11.13 0.00 28.46
CA ASP A 288 -10.25 1.13 28.74
C ASP A 288 -9.58 1.66 27.45
N SER A 289 -9.06 0.76 26.62
CA SER A 289 -8.47 1.12 25.32
C SER A 289 -9.48 1.79 24.39
N CYS A 290 -10.72 1.29 24.34
CA CYS A 290 -11.81 1.86 23.54
C CYS A 290 -12.17 3.27 24.05
N SER A 291 -12.32 3.45 25.35
CA SER A 291 -12.60 4.75 25.95
C SER A 291 -11.50 5.78 25.61
N LYS A 292 -10.25 5.45 25.85
CA LYS A 292 -9.09 6.31 25.51
C LYS A 292 -9.04 6.65 24.03
N TYR A 293 -9.33 5.67 23.17
CA TYR A 293 -9.38 5.86 21.71
C TYR A 293 -10.46 6.85 21.30
N LEU A 294 -11.68 6.71 21.83
CA LEU A 294 -12.80 7.60 21.54
C LEU A 294 -12.53 9.03 22.00
N ILE A 295 -12.01 9.21 23.21
CA ILE A 295 -11.67 10.52 23.78
C ILE A 295 -10.61 11.21 22.92
N LYS A 296 -9.51 10.51 22.63
CA LYS A 296 -8.38 11.04 21.84
C LYS A 296 -8.78 11.48 20.44
N ASN A 297 -9.72 10.76 19.84
CA ASN A 297 -10.08 10.95 18.43
C ASN A 297 -11.46 11.63 18.26
N ARG A 298 -12.06 12.17 19.28
CA ARG A 298 -13.42 12.72 19.27
C ARG A 298 -13.70 13.62 18.06
N LYS A 299 -12.78 14.52 17.70
CA LYS A 299 -12.94 15.43 16.55
C LYS A 299 -13.00 14.70 15.20
N ARG A 300 -12.33 13.53 15.08
CA ARG A 300 -12.25 12.70 13.87
C ARG A 300 -13.40 11.69 13.75
N LEU A 301 -14.29 11.62 14.75
CA LEU A 301 -15.40 10.68 14.87
C LEU A 301 -16.78 11.36 14.71
N ASN A 302 -16.84 12.61 14.26
CA ASN A 302 -18.09 13.35 14.09
C ASN A 302 -18.78 12.99 12.77
N TYR A 303 -19.22 11.74 12.66
CA TYR A 303 -19.81 11.19 11.40
C TYR A 303 -21.08 11.92 10.95
N PRO A 304 -22.02 12.37 11.83
CA PRO A 304 -23.15 13.17 11.40
C PRO A 304 -22.74 14.45 10.67
N TYR A 305 -21.75 15.17 11.21
CA TYR A 305 -21.23 16.37 10.58
C TYR A 305 -20.59 16.06 9.21
N PHE A 306 -19.72 15.06 9.15
CA PHE A 306 -19.04 14.70 7.89
C PHE A 306 -20.02 14.29 6.81
N ARG A 307 -21.06 13.50 7.16
CA ARG A 307 -22.14 13.13 6.24
C ARG A 307 -22.95 14.35 5.80
N LYS A 308 -23.28 15.25 6.73
CA LYS A 308 -24.02 16.50 6.43
C LYS A 308 -23.29 17.37 5.40
N ILE A 309 -21.96 17.46 5.48
CA ILE A 309 -21.16 18.21 4.50
C ILE A 309 -20.79 17.38 3.26
N GLY A 310 -21.35 16.19 3.11
CA GLY A 310 -21.21 15.33 1.94
C GLY A 310 -19.84 14.65 1.82
N LEU A 311 -19.23 14.24 2.94
CA LEU A 311 -17.98 13.47 2.93
C LEU A 311 -18.23 11.97 3.17
N CYS A 312 -17.39 11.13 2.56
CA CYS A 312 -17.30 9.71 2.87
C CYS A 312 -16.74 9.52 4.28
N THR A 313 -17.38 8.68 5.08
CA THR A 313 -16.95 8.37 6.46
C THR A 313 -16.38 6.97 6.63
N SER A 314 -16.40 6.19 5.56
CA SER A 314 -15.77 4.86 5.53
C SER A 314 -15.03 4.68 4.22
N SER A 315 -13.90 4.02 4.29
CA SER A 315 -13.09 3.73 3.13
C SER A 315 -12.91 2.22 2.99
N GLY A 316 -13.92 1.54 2.47
CA GLY A 316 -13.73 0.16 2.01
C GLY A 316 -12.56 0.01 1.03
N ILE A 317 -12.05 1.15 0.51
CA ILE A 317 -10.91 1.23 -0.40
C ILE A 317 -9.58 1.05 0.34
N VAL A 318 -9.42 1.59 1.56
CA VAL A 318 -8.17 1.49 2.31
C VAL A 318 -8.00 0.06 2.83
N GLU A 319 -9.06 -0.51 3.45
CA GLU A 319 -9.06 -1.91 3.85
C GLU A 319 -8.88 -2.85 2.63
N SER A 320 -9.64 -2.58 1.56
CA SER A 320 -9.49 -3.27 0.27
C SER A 320 -8.08 -3.09 -0.29
N GLY A 321 -7.48 -1.92 -0.16
CA GLY A 321 -6.10 -1.64 -0.56
C GLY A 321 -5.10 -2.52 0.17
N CYS A 322 -5.17 -2.61 1.50
CA CYS A 322 -4.33 -3.52 2.28
C CYS A 322 -4.52 -4.98 1.86
N ARG A 323 -5.75 -5.42 1.58
CA ARG A 323 -6.05 -6.76 1.10
C ARG A 323 -5.52 -7.00 -0.31
N HIS A 324 -5.84 -6.12 -1.25
CA HIS A 324 -5.54 -6.32 -2.68
C HIS A 324 -4.10 -5.96 -3.04
N VAL A 325 -3.55 -4.86 -2.52
CA VAL A 325 -2.17 -4.46 -2.83
C VAL A 325 -1.18 -5.37 -2.11
N ILE A 326 -1.40 -5.66 -0.84
CA ILE A 326 -0.43 -6.34 0.01
C ILE A 326 -0.84 -7.79 0.25
N GLY A 327 -2.02 -8.02 0.81
CA GLY A 327 -2.47 -9.34 1.24
C GLY A 327 -2.46 -10.38 0.13
N ALA A 328 -3.10 -10.08 -0.98
CA ALA A 328 -3.27 -11.00 -2.10
C ALA A 328 -1.96 -11.45 -2.75
N ARG A 329 -0.87 -10.72 -2.57
CA ARG A 329 0.41 -11.03 -3.23
C ARG A 329 1.54 -11.38 -2.28
N VAL A 330 1.72 -10.65 -1.19
CA VAL A 330 2.90 -10.83 -0.34
C VAL A 330 2.63 -11.53 0.99
N LYS A 331 1.36 -11.86 1.27
CA LYS A 331 0.96 -12.59 2.49
C LYS A 331 0.43 -14.01 2.21
N GLN A 332 0.72 -14.58 1.06
CA GLN A 332 0.31 -15.96 0.77
C GLN A 332 1.08 -16.94 1.67
N SER A 333 0.46 -18.10 1.93
CA SER A 333 1.05 -19.12 2.79
C SER A 333 2.47 -19.50 2.34
N GLY A 334 3.39 -19.64 3.28
CA GLY A 334 4.79 -19.99 3.03
C GLY A 334 5.68 -18.86 2.50
N MET A 335 5.16 -17.65 2.29
CA MET A 335 5.98 -16.52 1.86
C MET A 335 6.73 -15.88 3.02
N HIS A 336 8.04 -15.73 2.86
CA HIS A 336 8.94 -14.99 3.74
C HIS A 336 9.86 -14.12 2.90
N TRP A 337 9.79 -12.81 3.08
CA TRP A 337 10.45 -11.84 2.23
C TRP A 337 11.70 -11.24 2.88
N THR A 338 12.67 -10.84 2.06
CA THR A 338 13.55 -9.74 2.43
C THR A 338 12.75 -8.44 2.33
N VAL A 339 13.10 -7.43 3.11
CA VAL A 339 12.44 -6.10 3.01
C VAL A 339 12.61 -5.52 1.61
N ARG A 340 13.80 -5.69 1.00
CA ARG A 340 14.08 -5.26 -0.38
C ARG A 340 13.15 -5.94 -1.39
N GLY A 341 13.06 -7.28 -1.37
CA GLY A 341 12.22 -8.05 -2.29
C GLY A 341 10.73 -7.72 -2.09
N ALA A 342 10.26 -7.60 -0.83
CA ALA A 342 8.89 -7.19 -0.55
C ALA A 342 8.58 -5.81 -1.13
N ASN A 343 9.44 -4.81 -0.90
CA ASN A 343 9.24 -3.45 -1.42
C ASN A 343 9.24 -3.42 -2.95
N ALA A 344 10.09 -4.18 -3.61
CA ALA A 344 10.12 -4.29 -5.07
C ALA A 344 8.78 -4.83 -5.62
N ILE A 345 8.28 -5.93 -5.07
CA ILE A 345 7.00 -6.52 -5.51
C ILE A 345 5.80 -5.63 -5.14
N ILE A 346 5.84 -4.96 -4.02
CA ILE A 346 4.81 -3.98 -3.62
C ILE A 346 4.79 -2.80 -4.60
N ALA A 347 5.94 -2.23 -4.95
CA ALA A 347 6.04 -1.14 -5.92
C ALA A 347 5.51 -1.54 -7.30
N LEU A 348 5.93 -2.71 -7.81
CA LEU A 348 5.42 -3.28 -9.05
C LEU A 348 3.89 -3.44 -9.02
N ARG A 349 3.35 -3.91 -7.91
CA ARG A 349 1.93 -4.11 -7.73
C ARG A 349 1.16 -2.79 -7.61
N CYS A 350 1.68 -1.81 -6.88
CA CYS A 350 1.11 -0.46 -6.82
C CYS A 350 1.03 0.16 -8.21
N ALA A 351 2.11 0.09 -9.00
CA ALA A 351 2.13 0.59 -10.37
C ALA A 351 1.09 -0.11 -11.25
N LYS A 352 0.97 -1.44 -11.15
CA LYS A 352 -0.02 -2.23 -11.91
C LYS A 352 -1.45 -1.86 -11.55
N LEU A 353 -1.78 -1.83 -10.26
CA LEU A 353 -3.14 -1.55 -9.78
C LEU A 353 -3.56 -0.09 -9.95
N SER A 354 -2.59 0.82 -10.05
CA SER A 354 -2.82 2.24 -10.34
C SER A 354 -2.80 2.56 -11.86
N GLY A 355 -2.72 1.54 -12.73
CA GLY A 355 -2.70 1.74 -14.19
C GLY A 355 -1.40 2.31 -14.75
N ARG A 356 -0.34 2.45 -13.94
CA ARG A 356 0.93 3.10 -14.34
C ARG A 356 1.98 2.17 -14.94
N PHE A 357 1.78 0.85 -14.82
CA PHE A 357 2.79 -0.13 -15.22
C PHE A 357 3.08 -0.12 -16.73
N ASP A 358 2.07 -0.01 -17.57
CA ASP A 358 2.23 -0.02 -19.01
C ASP A 358 2.94 1.24 -19.52
N ASP A 359 2.64 2.40 -18.94
CA ASP A 359 3.35 3.67 -19.21
C ASP A 359 4.80 3.60 -18.73
N PHE A 360 5.06 3.00 -17.58
CA PHE A 360 6.41 2.73 -17.11
C PHE A 360 7.18 1.89 -18.15
N MET A 361 6.62 0.79 -18.61
CA MET A 361 7.26 -0.11 -19.59
C MET A 361 7.49 0.57 -20.95
N ALA A 362 6.56 1.41 -21.39
CA ALA A 362 6.71 2.18 -22.65
C ALA A 362 7.85 3.20 -22.58
N ASN A 363 7.97 3.88 -21.42
CA ASN A 363 9.01 4.90 -21.21
C ASN A 363 10.36 4.32 -20.78
N ARG A 364 10.41 3.10 -20.24
CA ARG A 364 11.65 2.39 -19.90
C ARG A 364 12.59 2.25 -21.10
N ARG A 365 12.05 2.08 -22.31
CA ARG A 365 12.82 1.97 -23.56
C ARG A 365 13.46 3.30 -24.02
N LYS A 366 12.97 4.44 -23.53
CA LYS A 366 13.48 5.76 -23.93
C LYS A 366 14.67 6.23 -23.07
N SER A 367 14.88 5.59 -21.94
CA SER A 367 15.91 5.97 -20.95
C SER A 367 17.16 5.07 -21.00
N ALA A 368 17.20 4.07 -21.88
CA ALA A 368 18.31 3.19 -22.17
C ALA A 368 19.01 3.61 -23.46
#